data_8b804342548eef6e2ac7e9d6dcf4e9cb
#
_entry.id   8b804342548eef6e2ac7e9d6dcf4e9cb
#
_cell.length_a   1.000
_cell.length_b   1.000
_cell.length_c   1.000
_cell.angle_alpha   90.00
_cell.angle_beta   90.00
_cell.angle_gamma   90.00
#
_symmetry.space_group_name_H-M   'P 1'
#
loop_
_entity.id
_entity.type
_entity.pdbx_description
1 polymer ?
#
loop_
_entity_poly.entity_id
_entity_poly.type
_entity_poly.pdbx_seq_one_letter_code
_entity_poly.pdbx_strand_id
1 'polypeptide(L)'
;MAAIDREAAADRAGTLGGLAWLLCLQFFLAEQIATLFWRGSYSFARNFISDLGAGCPLQGATGCAGWPALMNGSFVLQGILIGAGALLLWRRASGLAERLGLLFAAISAPGVFLVGLFPEDAAPSIHHDAAAVHFVALSLSAFCFAAALRTRGERALPFAVLSLIAALTGTTGTALLGLHMDLGFGAGAVERLVAYPFPIWLAALGLAYRGGQLDATEAIPITEPTNG
;
A
#
# COMPACT_ATOMS: atom_id res chain seq x y z
N MET A 1 28.08 -17.74 17.24
CA MET A 1 26.81 -17.64 17.96
C MET A 1 26.11 -16.26 17.69
N ALA A 2 26.67 -15.10 18.08
CA ALA A 2 26.03 -13.81 17.86
C ALA A 2 25.75 -13.39 16.38
N ALA A 3 26.47 -13.89 15.40
CA ALA A 3 26.22 -13.64 13.98
C ALA A 3 25.04 -14.47 13.45
N ILE A 4 25.01 -15.76 13.80
CA ILE A 4 23.91 -16.68 13.44
C ILE A 4 22.59 -16.21 14.04
N ASP A 5 22.62 -15.73 15.29
CA ASP A 5 21.42 -15.20 15.96
C ASP A 5 20.89 -13.93 15.30
N ARG A 6 21.79 -13.08 14.77
CA ARG A 6 21.40 -11.86 14.03
C ARG A 6 20.80 -12.17 12.65
N GLU A 7 21.34 -13.16 11.97
CA GLU A 7 20.85 -13.58 10.65
C GLU A 7 19.45 -14.22 10.78
N ALA A 8 19.27 -15.12 11.73
CA ALA A 8 17.97 -15.71 12.04
C ALA A 8 16.91 -14.65 12.46
N ALA A 9 17.32 -13.61 13.19
CA ALA A 9 16.43 -12.51 13.56
C ALA A 9 16.05 -11.65 12.34
N ALA A 10 16.99 -11.42 11.41
CA ALA A 10 16.72 -10.69 10.17
C ALA A 10 15.76 -11.45 9.26
N ASP A 11 15.90 -12.76 9.15
CA ASP A 11 15.02 -13.62 8.36
C ASP A 11 13.60 -13.65 8.93
N ARG A 12 13.46 -13.76 10.26
CA ARG A 12 12.15 -13.66 10.92
C ARG A 12 11.50 -12.31 10.70
N ALA A 13 12.25 -11.21 10.83
CA ALA A 13 11.74 -9.87 10.59
C ALA A 13 11.29 -9.70 9.13
N GLY A 14 12.06 -10.20 8.16
CA GLY A 14 11.69 -10.21 6.74
C GLY A 14 10.40 -10.98 6.47
N THR A 15 10.26 -12.17 7.08
CA THR A 15 9.04 -12.98 6.96
C THR A 15 7.82 -12.29 7.56
N LEU A 16 7.96 -11.70 8.75
CA LEU A 16 6.87 -10.99 9.42
C LEU A 16 6.50 -9.68 8.68
N GLY A 17 7.50 -8.93 8.19
CA GLY A 17 7.27 -7.73 7.39
C GLY A 17 6.54 -8.03 6.09
N GLY A 18 6.95 -9.09 5.39
CA GLY A 18 6.27 -9.58 4.20
C GLY A 18 4.84 -10.06 4.49
N LEU A 19 4.61 -10.71 5.64
CA LEU A 19 3.27 -11.10 6.07
C LEU A 19 2.39 -9.87 6.36
N ALA A 20 2.93 -8.85 7.02
CA ALA A 20 2.19 -7.62 7.27
C ALA A 20 1.73 -6.97 5.97
N TRP A 21 2.61 -6.88 4.96
CA TRP A 21 2.24 -6.35 3.65
C TRP A 21 1.25 -7.24 2.88
N LEU A 22 1.36 -8.56 2.99
CA LEU A 22 0.38 -9.49 2.41
C LEU A 22 -1.02 -9.28 3.03
N LEU A 23 -1.08 -9.06 4.33
CA LEU A 23 -2.33 -8.81 5.05
C LEU A 23 -2.99 -7.47 4.69
N CYS A 24 -2.32 -6.57 3.96
CA CYS A 24 -2.95 -5.37 3.40
C CYS A 24 -4.13 -5.69 2.47
N LEU A 25 -4.22 -6.91 1.93
CA LEU A 25 -5.38 -7.37 1.16
C LEU A 25 -6.69 -7.44 1.98
N GLN A 26 -6.63 -7.38 3.32
CA GLN A 26 -7.81 -7.29 4.18
C GLN A 26 -8.72 -6.09 3.81
N PHE A 27 -8.13 -5.05 3.24
CA PHE A 27 -8.81 -3.86 2.75
C PHE A 27 -9.96 -4.20 1.80
N PHE A 28 -9.72 -5.04 0.80
CA PHE A 28 -10.74 -5.44 -0.16
C PHE A 28 -11.87 -6.24 0.48
N LEU A 29 -11.52 -7.11 1.44
CA LEU A 29 -12.52 -7.89 2.16
C LEU A 29 -13.42 -6.98 3.02
N ALA A 30 -12.81 -6.00 3.70
CA ALA A 30 -13.54 -5.03 4.50
C ALA A 30 -14.46 -4.16 3.63
N GLU A 31 -13.99 -3.68 2.48
CA GLU A 31 -14.79 -2.91 1.53
C GLU A 31 -15.99 -3.71 1.04
N GLN A 32 -15.78 -4.96 0.57
CA GLN A 32 -16.87 -5.80 0.10
C GLN A 32 -17.91 -6.07 1.21
N ILE A 33 -17.48 -6.36 2.42
CA ILE A 33 -18.41 -6.56 3.54
C ILE A 33 -19.12 -5.25 3.88
N ALA A 34 -18.42 -4.11 3.91
CA ALA A 34 -19.03 -2.81 4.22
C ALA A 34 -20.13 -2.43 3.21
N THR A 35 -19.96 -2.76 1.91
CA THR A 35 -21.01 -2.51 0.91
C THR A 35 -22.29 -3.30 1.14
N LEU A 36 -22.22 -4.49 1.77
CA LEU A 36 -23.40 -5.28 2.12
C LEU A 36 -24.27 -4.61 3.21
N PHE A 37 -23.65 -3.74 4.01
CA PHE A 37 -24.34 -2.97 5.04
C PHE A 37 -24.73 -1.55 4.59
N TRP A 38 -24.48 -1.21 3.32
CA TRP A 38 -24.88 0.08 2.79
C TRP A 38 -26.40 0.23 2.73
N ARG A 39 -26.92 1.35 3.21
CA ARG A 39 -28.35 1.68 3.19
C ARG A 39 -28.64 2.57 1.98
N GLY A 40 -29.34 2.03 1.00
CA GLY A 40 -29.61 2.68 -0.28
C GLY A 40 -28.87 2.03 -1.44
N SER A 41 -28.64 2.78 -2.52
CA SER A 41 -27.95 2.27 -3.72
C SER A 41 -26.47 2.65 -3.71
N TYR A 42 -25.60 1.65 -3.50
CA TYR A 42 -24.15 1.84 -3.61
C TYR A 42 -23.68 1.67 -5.05
N SER A 43 -22.79 2.56 -5.48
CA SER A 43 -22.15 2.49 -6.80
C SER A 43 -20.64 2.64 -6.66
N PHE A 44 -19.89 1.61 -7.00
CA PHE A 44 -18.40 1.65 -6.99
C PHE A 44 -17.81 2.77 -7.86
N ALA A 45 -18.55 3.20 -8.90
CA ALA A 45 -18.09 4.28 -9.75
C ALA A 45 -18.35 5.66 -9.12
N ARG A 46 -19.44 5.84 -8.41
CA ARG A 46 -19.85 7.16 -7.89
C ARG A 46 -19.52 7.40 -6.43
N ASN A 47 -19.71 6.37 -5.59
CA ASN A 47 -19.44 6.47 -4.16
C ASN A 47 -17.96 6.24 -3.88
N PHE A 48 -17.42 7.07 -2.99
CA PHE A 48 -16.09 6.90 -2.46
C PHE A 48 -15.98 5.64 -1.59
N ILE A 49 -14.78 5.13 -1.43
CA ILE A 49 -14.47 4.10 -0.43
C ILE A 49 -14.64 4.70 0.97
N SER A 50 -14.24 5.96 1.14
CA SER A 50 -14.39 6.72 2.39
C SER A 50 -15.86 6.90 2.81
N ASP A 51 -16.81 6.97 1.87
CA ASP A 51 -18.26 6.97 2.19
C ASP A 51 -18.66 5.77 3.05
N LEU A 52 -17.99 4.60 2.88
CA LEU A 52 -18.23 3.40 3.68
C LEU A 52 -17.78 3.55 5.15
N GLY A 53 -16.93 4.53 5.42
CA GLY A 53 -16.49 4.90 6.76
C GLY A 53 -17.27 6.07 7.37
N ALA A 54 -18.17 6.71 6.60
CA ALA A 54 -18.95 7.86 7.03
C ALA A 54 -20.34 7.47 7.56
N GLY A 55 -20.81 8.18 8.59
CA GLY A 55 -22.12 7.94 9.20
C GLY A 55 -23.29 8.42 8.35
N CYS A 56 -24.51 8.16 8.84
CA CYS A 56 -25.75 8.67 8.26
C CYS A 56 -26.22 9.94 8.99
N PRO A 57 -26.81 10.94 8.28
CA PRO A 57 -26.93 11.05 6.83
C PRO A 57 -25.72 11.70 6.17
N LEU A 58 -25.23 11.15 5.06
CA LEU A 58 -24.31 11.85 4.16
C LEU A 58 -25.10 12.86 3.32
N GLN A 59 -24.71 14.13 3.37
CA GLN A 59 -25.39 15.18 2.59
C GLN A 59 -25.20 14.93 1.08
N GLY A 60 -26.34 14.86 0.36
CA GLY A 60 -26.35 14.68 -1.10
C GLY A 60 -26.08 13.25 -1.59
N ALA A 61 -25.84 12.28 -0.71
CA ALA A 61 -25.65 10.90 -1.09
C ALA A 61 -26.96 10.13 -1.25
N THR A 62 -26.96 9.15 -2.15
CA THR A 62 -28.11 8.25 -2.37
C THR A 62 -28.23 7.15 -1.30
N GLY A 63 -27.42 7.21 -0.26
CA GLY A 63 -27.38 6.25 0.85
C GLY A 63 -26.32 6.60 1.88
N CYS A 64 -26.07 5.68 2.81
CA CYS A 64 -25.06 5.84 3.86
C CYS A 64 -24.56 4.49 4.39
N ALA A 65 -23.39 4.50 5.04
CA ALA A 65 -22.84 3.29 5.64
C ALA A 65 -23.69 2.84 6.85
N GLY A 66 -24.09 1.58 6.84
CA GLY A 66 -24.79 0.95 7.97
C GLY A 66 -23.82 0.43 9.04
N TRP A 67 -22.53 0.28 8.71
CA TRP A 67 -21.48 -0.15 9.64
C TRP A 67 -20.15 0.57 9.37
N PRO A 68 -20.06 1.91 9.61
CA PRO A 68 -18.86 2.70 9.32
C PRO A 68 -17.60 2.20 10.02
N ALA A 69 -17.72 1.67 11.23
CA ALA A 69 -16.61 1.18 12.03
C ALA A 69 -15.80 0.05 11.35
N LEU A 70 -16.42 -0.72 10.45
CA LEU A 70 -15.73 -1.78 9.72
C LEU A 70 -14.70 -1.19 8.75
N MET A 71 -15.11 -0.22 7.92
CA MET A 71 -14.19 0.39 6.95
C MET A 71 -13.14 1.25 7.63
N ASN A 72 -13.52 2.03 8.63
CA ASN A 72 -12.59 2.82 9.43
C ASN A 72 -11.57 1.94 10.15
N GLY A 73 -12.00 0.82 10.73
CA GLY A 73 -11.10 -0.17 11.34
C GLY A 73 -10.13 -0.78 10.32
N SER A 74 -10.59 -1.01 9.09
CA SER A 74 -9.73 -1.47 7.98
C SER A 74 -8.66 -0.45 7.63
N PHE A 75 -8.98 0.84 7.56
CA PHE A 75 -7.99 1.92 7.32
C PHE A 75 -6.95 2.00 8.45
N VAL A 76 -7.39 1.92 9.71
CA VAL A 76 -6.48 1.87 10.86
C VAL A 76 -5.54 0.67 10.78
N LEU A 77 -6.09 -0.52 10.51
CA LEU A 77 -5.30 -1.75 10.36
C LEU A 77 -4.35 -1.64 9.16
N GLN A 78 -4.78 -1.04 8.06
CA GLN A 78 -3.94 -0.82 6.87
C GLN A 78 -2.70 0.01 7.22
N GLY A 79 -2.86 1.09 7.98
CA GLY A 79 -1.75 1.91 8.44
C GLY A 79 -0.77 1.13 9.32
N ILE A 80 -1.28 0.34 10.28
CA ILE A 80 -0.45 -0.52 11.13
C ILE A 80 0.34 -1.52 10.28
N LEU A 81 -0.30 -2.20 9.34
CA LEU A 81 0.32 -3.22 8.50
C LEU A 81 1.39 -2.62 7.56
N ILE A 82 1.12 -1.48 6.94
CA ILE A 82 2.10 -0.79 6.08
C ILE A 82 3.32 -0.38 6.90
N GLY A 83 3.11 0.28 8.04
CA GLY A 83 4.19 0.74 8.91
C GLY A 83 5.01 -0.40 9.49
N ALA A 84 4.36 -1.43 10.02
CA ALA A 84 5.03 -2.62 10.55
C ALA A 84 5.87 -3.31 9.47
N GLY A 85 5.31 -3.51 8.27
CA GLY A 85 6.04 -4.08 7.14
C GLY A 85 7.27 -3.27 6.77
N ALA A 86 7.13 -1.94 6.63
CA ALA A 86 8.24 -1.05 6.29
C ALA A 86 9.37 -1.10 7.34
N LEU A 87 9.02 -1.07 8.63
CA LEU A 87 10.00 -1.14 9.71
C LEU A 87 10.72 -2.49 9.81
N LEU A 88 9.98 -3.59 9.66
CA LEU A 88 10.52 -4.94 9.72
C LEU A 88 11.42 -5.26 8.52
N LEU A 89 11.07 -4.75 7.31
CA LEU A 89 11.85 -4.94 6.10
C LEU A 89 13.08 -4.00 6.01
N TRP A 90 13.17 -2.97 6.85
CA TRP A 90 14.24 -1.98 6.80
C TRP A 90 15.65 -2.58 6.78
N ARG A 91 15.88 -3.63 7.56
CA ARG A 91 17.19 -4.28 7.64
C ARG A 91 17.54 -5.13 6.41
N ARG A 92 16.58 -5.45 5.58
CA ARG A 92 16.76 -6.21 4.33
C ARG A 92 16.98 -5.31 3.12
N ALA A 93 16.82 -4.01 3.27
CA ALA A 93 17.02 -3.05 2.20
C ALA A 93 18.48 -3.01 1.75
N SER A 94 18.72 -3.31 0.47
CA SER A 94 20.08 -3.47 -0.11
C SER A 94 20.64 -2.20 -0.75
N GLY A 95 19.92 -1.07 -0.71
CA GLY A 95 20.40 0.17 -1.32
C GLY A 95 19.55 1.38 -0.96
N LEU A 96 20.01 2.57 -1.37
CA LEU A 96 19.35 3.84 -1.05
C LEU A 96 17.91 3.91 -1.58
N ALA A 97 17.67 3.51 -2.83
CA ALA A 97 16.34 3.57 -3.43
C ALA A 97 15.33 2.72 -2.66
N GLU A 98 15.70 1.51 -2.24
CA GLU A 98 14.82 0.65 -1.46
C GLU A 98 14.57 1.21 -0.04
N ARG A 99 15.62 1.76 0.61
CA ARG A 99 15.46 2.44 1.91
C ARG A 99 14.55 3.65 1.80
N LEU A 100 14.65 4.44 0.74
CA LEU A 100 13.74 5.54 0.49
C LEU A 100 12.30 5.02 0.25
N GLY A 101 12.13 3.91 -0.48
CA GLY A 101 10.84 3.26 -0.66
C GLY A 101 10.21 2.86 0.68
N LEU A 102 10.97 2.20 1.56
CA LEU A 102 10.51 1.83 2.90
C LEU A 102 10.22 3.06 3.78
N LEU A 103 11.03 4.12 3.68
CA LEU A 103 10.79 5.37 4.39
C LEU A 103 9.46 6.01 3.96
N PHE A 104 9.21 6.12 2.65
CA PHE A 104 7.96 6.66 2.15
C PHE A 104 6.76 5.79 2.52
N ALA A 105 6.89 4.46 2.51
CA ALA A 105 5.86 3.56 3.03
C ALA A 105 5.59 3.82 4.53
N ALA A 106 6.64 4.01 5.33
CA ALA A 106 6.48 4.36 6.74
C ALA A 106 5.82 5.74 6.95
N ILE A 107 6.09 6.73 6.08
CA ILE A 107 5.43 8.04 6.09
C ILE A 107 3.95 7.93 5.68
N SER A 108 3.62 7.05 4.75
CA SER A 108 2.23 6.85 4.31
C SER A 108 1.35 6.20 5.38
N ALA A 109 1.94 5.40 6.25
CA ALA A 109 1.23 4.61 7.26
C ALA A 109 0.39 5.46 8.24
N PRO A 110 0.91 6.51 8.89
CA PRO A 110 0.09 7.40 9.71
C PRO A 110 -1.00 8.11 8.90
N GLY A 111 -0.80 8.36 7.59
CA GLY A 111 -1.83 8.96 6.75
C GLY A 111 -3.09 8.09 6.72
N VAL A 112 -3.01 6.86 6.25
CA VAL A 112 -4.19 5.97 6.17
C VAL A 112 -4.72 5.59 7.57
N PHE A 113 -3.86 5.52 8.58
CA PHE A 113 -4.28 5.33 9.96
C PHE A 113 -5.19 6.47 10.43
N LEU A 114 -4.81 7.73 10.15
CA LEU A 114 -5.60 8.91 10.49
C LEU A 114 -6.90 9.01 9.65
N VAL A 115 -6.89 8.57 8.39
CA VAL A 115 -8.12 8.43 7.58
C VAL A 115 -9.17 7.60 8.33
N GLY A 116 -8.76 6.49 8.95
CA GLY A 116 -9.68 5.64 9.72
C GLY A 116 -10.09 6.23 11.07
N LEU A 117 -9.25 7.06 11.71
CA LEU A 117 -9.60 7.72 12.98
C LEU A 117 -10.45 8.97 12.81
N PHE A 118 -10.34 9.63 11.66
CA PHE A 118 -11.02 10.87 11.35
C PHE A 118 -11.87 10.68 10.08
N PRO A 119 -13.08 10.09 10.20
CA PRO A 119 -13.98 9.91 9.07
C PRO A 119 -14.32 11.25 8.39
N GLU A 120 -14.60 11.20 7.09
CA GLU A 120 -14.82 12.41 6.28
C GLU A 120 -16.04 13.24 6.69
N ASP A 121 -17.06 12.61 7.27
CA ASP A 121 -18.25 13.29 7.80
C ASP A 121 -18.00 13.98 9.14
N ALA A 122 -17.04 13.48 9.93
CA ALA A 122 -16.70 14.03 11.26
C ALA A 122 -15.57 15.07 11.21
N ALA A 123 -14.55 14.86 10.35
CA ALA A 123 -13.38 15.73 10.27
C ALA A 123 -12.82 15.78 8.83
N PRO A 124 -13.57 16.36 7.86
CA PRO A 124 -13.23 16.29 6.43
C PRO A 124 -11.84 16.82 6.10
N SER A 125 -11.40 17.94 6.69
CA SER A 125 -10.07 18.49 6.40
C SER A 125 -8.95 17.55 6.82
N ILE A 126 -9.04 16.98 8.03
CA ILE A 126 -8.03 16.03 8.52
C ILE A 126 -8.03 14.76 7.66
N HIS A 127 -9.21 14.26 7.31
CA HIS A 127 -9.38 13.09 6.45
C HIS A 127 -8.69 13.28 5.09
N HIS A 128 -8.99 14.39 4.39
CA HIS A 128 -8.43 14.67 3.07
C HIS A 128 -6.92 14.90 3.11
N ASP A 129 -6.41 15.64 4.10
CA ASP A 129 -4.98 15.87 4.25
C ASP A 129 -4.24 14.56 4.55
N ALA A 130 -4.80 13.72 5.42
CA ALA A 130 -4.24 12.42 5.76
C ALA A 130 -4.26 11.46 4.56
N ALA A 131 -5.33 11.44 3.78
CA ALA A 131 -5.43 10.67 2.53
C ALA A 131 -4.41 11.15 1.50
N ALA A 132 -4.23 12.47 1.34
CA ALA A 132 -3.22 13.04 0.45
C ALA A 132 -1.80 12.63 0.84
N VAL A 133 -1.45 12.70 2.14
CA VAL A 133 -0.15 12.22 2.65
C VAL A 133 0.04 10.74 2.34
N HIS A 134 -1.00 9.91 2.58
CA HIS A 134 -0.94 8.49 2.30
C HIS A 134 -0.67 8.21 0.82
N PHE A 135 -1.48 8.75 -0.08
CA PHE A 135 -1.40 8.46 -1.52
C PHE A 135 -0.10 8.99 -2.14
N VAL A 136 0.31 10.22 -1.80
CA VAL A 136 1.57 10.79 -2.31
C VAL A 136 2.77 9.98 -1.81
N ALA A 137 2.86 9.72 -0.51
CA ALA A 137 3.99 9.01 0.05
C ALA A 137 4.07 7.57 -0.50
N LEU A 138 2.93 6.88 -0.65
CA LEU A 138 2.94 5.51 -1.17
C LEU A 138 3.26 5.46 -2.67
N SER A 139 2.85 6.47 -3.44
CA SER A 139 3.28 6.63 -4.85
C SER A 139 4.80 6.81 -4.96
N LEU A 140 5.39 7.66 -4.10
CA LEU A 140 6.84 7.85 -4.03
C LEU A 140 7.56 6.56 -3.60
N SER A 141 7.00 5.83 -2.64
CA SER A 141 7.49 4.52 -2.25
C SER A 141 7.55 3.57 -3.44
N ALA A 142 6.47 3.49 -4.23
CA ALA A 142 6.39 2.61 -5.38
C ALA A 142 7.39 3.01 -6.49
N PHE A 143 7.60 4.31 -6.76
CA PHE A 143 8.68 4.76 -7.66
C PHE A 143 10.07 4.34 -7.18
N CYS A 144 10.34 4.47 -5.89
CA CYS A 144 11.61 4.04 -5.30
C CYS A 144 11.83 2.53 -5.43
N PHE A 145 10.79 1.72 -5.19
CA PHE A 145 10.87 0.27 -5.40
C PHE A 145 11.02 -0.10 -6.88
N ALA A 146 10.34 0.57 -7.79
CA ALA A 146 10.53 0.36 -9.23
C ALA A 146 11.99 0.62 -9.63
N ALA A 147 12.58 1.72 -9.15
CA ALA A 147 13.98 2.06 -9.40
C ALA A 147 14.96 1.06 -8.77
N ALA A 148 14.69 0.58 -7.55
CA ALA A 148 15.53 -0.38 -6.86
C ALA A 148 15.52 -1.76 -7.51
N LEU A 149 14.33 -2.25 -7.88
CA LEU A 149 14.14 -3.62 -8.32
C LEU A 149 14.52 -3.85 -9.79
N ARG A 150 14.43 -2.82 -10.65
CA ARG A 150 14.81 -2.93 -12.08
C ARG A 150 16.25 -3.38 -12.31
N THR A 151 17.14 -3.18 -11.33
CA THR A 151 18.58 -3.51 -11.44
C THR A 151 18.95 -4.82 -10.76
N ARG A 152 17.98 -5.56 -10.18
CA ARG A 152 18.21 -6.82 -9.43
C ARG A 152 18.08 -8.09 -10.26
N GLY A 153 18.02 -7.96 -11.58
CA GLY A 153 17.93 -9.10 -12.50
C GLY A 153 16.49 -9.53 -12.81
N GLU A 154 16.38 -10.61 -13.60
CA GLU A 154 15.11 -11.02 -14.21
C GLU A 154 14.03 -11.40 -13.21
N ARG A 155 14.40 -11.99 -12.07
CA ARG A 155 13.42 -12.39 -11.02
C ARG A 155 12.74 -11.21 -10.35
N ALA A 156 13.42 -10.08 -10.24
CA ALA A 156 12.89 -8.86 -9.62
C ALA A 156 12.12 -7.98 -10.63
N LEU A 157 12.31 -8.18 -11.94
CA LEU A 157 11.72 -7.35 -12.98
C LEU A 157 10.16 -7.27 -12.91
N PRO A 158 9.41 -8.36 -12.72
CA PRO A 158 7.95 -8.28 -12.58
C PRO A 158 7.51 -7.37 -11.43
N PHE A 159 8.24 -7.40 -10.31
CA PHE A 159 7.95 -6.54 -9.15
C PHE A 159 8.33 -5.08 -9.40
N ALA A 160 9.39 -4.83 -10.18
CA ALA A 160 9.73 -3.48 -10.64
C ALA A 160 8.63 -2.90 -11.54
N VAL A 161 8.13 -3.67 -12.49
CA VAL A 161 7.02 -3.27 -13.37
C VAL A 161 5.75 -3.01 -12.57
N LEU A 162 5.37 -3.92 -11.66
CA LEU A 162 4.21 -3.75 -10.79
C LEU A 162 4.35 -2.49 -9.90
N SER A 163 5.55 -2.22 -9.38
CA SER A 163 5.84 -1.01 -8.61
C SER A 163 5.66 0.24 -9.48
N LEU A 164 6.12 0.23 -10.72
CA LEU A 164 5.93 1.35 -11.64
C LEU A 164 4.44 1.58 -11.97
N ILE A 165 3.69 0.51 -12.20
CA ILE A 165 2.23 0.60 -12.42
C ILE A 165 1.56 1.21 -11.20
N ALA A 166 1.83 0.72 -9.99
CA ALA A 166 1.26 1.27 -8.76
C ALA A 166 1.63 2.76 -8.56
N ALA A 167 2.87 3.14 -8.86
CA ALA A 167 3.33 4.52 -8.79
C ALA A 167 2.58 5.44 -9.76
N LEU A 168 2.45 5.02 -11.02
CA LEU A 168 1.78 5.81 -12.07
C LEU A 168 0.27 5.93 -11.81
N THR A 169 -0.41 4.84 -11.48
CA THR A 169 -1.85 4.86 -11.17
C THR A 169 -2.11 5.66 -9.89
N GLY A 170 -1.29 5.48 -8.85
CA GLY A 170 -1.38 6.24 -7.62
C GLY A 170 -1.20 7.74 -7.84
N THR A 171 -0.16 8.15 -8.57
CA THR A 171 0.09 9.57 -8.88
C THR A 171 -1.03 10.16 -9.72
N THR A 172 -1.48 9.45 -10.77
CA THR A 172 -2.57 9.92 -11.65
C THR A 172 -3.88 10.05 -10.86
N GLY A 173 -4.26 9.04 -10.08
CA GLY A 173 -5.49 9.09 -9.28
C GLY A 173 -5.44 10.19 -8.22
N THR A 174 -4.29 10.38 -7.55
CA THR A 174 -4.10 11.47 -6.57
C THR A 174 -4.26 12.84 -7.23
N ALA A 175 -3.68 13.04 -8.43
CA ALA A 175 -3.82 14.28 -9.17
C ALA A 175 -5.27 14.54 -9.59
N LEU A 176 -5.97 13.51 -10.10
CA LEU A 176 -7.38 13.64 -10.48
C LEU A 176 -8.28 13.98 -9.29
N LEU A 177 -8.08 13.32 -8.13
CA LEU A 177 -8.81 13.65 -6.90
C LEU A 177 -8.54 15.09 -6.44
N GLY A 178 -7.28 15.52 -6.43
CA GLY A 178 -6.90 16.87 -6.04
C GLY A 178 -7.44 17.96 -6.98
N LEU A 179 -7.65 17.63 -8.26
CA LEU A 179 -8.25 18.51 -9.27
C LEU A 179 -9.77 18.38 -9.36
N HIS A 180 -10.40 17.53 -8.56
CA HIS A 180 -11.82 17.20 -8.61
C HIS A 180 -12.30 16.74 -10.01
N MET A 181 -11.45 15.95 -10.71
CA MET A 181 -11.71 15.46 -12.07
C MET A 181 -12.01 13.97 -12.03
N ASP A 182 -13.15 13.55 -12.54
CA ASP A 182 -13.52 12.14 -12.65
C ASP A 182 -13.51 11.57 -14.08
N LEU A 183 -13.24 12.42 -15.06
CA LEU A 183 -13.16 12.11 -16.49
C LEU A 183 -14.41 11.35 -17.02
N GLY A 184 -15.55 11.48 -16.35
CA GLY A 184 -16.79 10.78 -16.67
C GLY A 184 -16.88 9.34 -16.12
N PHE A 185 -15.85 8.85 -15.43
CA PHE A 185 -15.88 7.52 -14.79
C PHE A 185 -16.57 7.53 -13.41
N GLY A 186 -16.66 8.71 -12.80
CA GLY A 186 -17.18 8.93 -11.45
C GLY A 186 -16.10 8.99 -10.37
N ALA A 187 -16.34 9.78 -9.34
CA ALA A 187 -15.37 10.09 -8.29
C ALA A 187 -14.91 8.85 -7.52
N GLY A 188 -15.83 7.91 -7.26
CA GLY A 188 -15.49 6.63 -6.61
C GLY A 188 -14.57 5.74 -7.46
N ALA A 189 -14.70 5.78 -8.78
CA ALA A 189 -13.78 5.06 -9.67
C ALA A 189 -12.38 5.66 -9.62
N VAL A 190 -12.27 6.99 -9.55
CA VAL A 190 -10.97 7.69 -9.44
C VAL A 190 -10.31 7.39 -8.09
N GLU A 191 -11.06 7.36 -6.99
CA GLU A 191 -10.51 6.96 -5.70
C GLU A 191 -9.98 5.51 -5.73
N ARG A 192 -10.68 4.59 -6.39
CA ARG A 192 -10.21 3.21 -6.55
C ARG A 192 -9.00 3.08 -7.46
N LEU A 193 -8.86 3.97 -8.45
CA LEU A 193 -7.66 4.03 -9.29
C LEU A 193 -6.42 4.30 -8.45
N VAL A 194 -6.51 5.13 -7.42
CA VAL A 194 -5.38 5.39 -6.51
C VAL A 194 -5.28 4.35 -5.40
N ALA A 195 -6.39 3.92 -4.82
CA ALA A 195 -6.38 3.10 -3.61
C ALA A 195 -6.07 1.62 -3.87
N TYR A 196 -6.62 1.00 -4.94
CA TYR A 196 -6.54 -0.43 -5.18
C TYR A 196 -5.16 -0.97 -5.56
N PRO A 197 -4.34 -0.27 -6.36
CA PRO A 197 -3.02 -0.78 -6.73
C PRO A 197 -2.10 -1.01 -5.53
N PHE A 198 -2.22 -0.19 -4.47
CA PHE A 198 -1.29 -0.25 -3.35
C PHE A 198 -1.39 -1.51 -2.50
N PRO A 199 -2.56 -1.96 -2.01
CA PRO A 199 -2.66 -3.22 -1.28
C PRO A 199 -2.20 -4.42 -2.11
N ILE A 200 -2.50 -4.43 -3.41
CA ILE A 200 -2.07 -5.50 -4.34
C ILE A 200 -0.54 -5.49 -4.49
N TRP A 201 0.04 -4.31 -4.73
CA TRP A 201 1.47 -4.13 -4.87
C TRP A 201 2.23 -4.50 -3.59
N LEU A 202 1.78 -4.03 -2.42
CA LEU A 202 2.38 -4.37 -1.13
C LEU A 202 2.32 -5.88 -0.86
N ALA A 203 1.18 -6.51 -1.16
CA ALA A 203 1.03 -7.96 -1.01
C ALA A 203 2.00 -8.74 -1.91
N ALA A 204 2.15 -8.31 -3.16
CA ALA A 204 3.11 -8.92 -4.09
C ALA A 204 4.56 -8.79 -3.60
N LEU A 205 4.97 -7.58 -3.15
CA LEU A 205 6.28 -7.38 -2.53
C LEU A 205 6.44 -8.20 -1.26
N GLY A 206 5.40 -8.28 -0.44
CA GLY A 206 5.38 -9.08 0.78
C GLY A 206 5.65 -10.56 0.50
N LEU A 207 5.01 -11.12 -0.52
CA LEU A 207 5.27 -12.49 -0.98
C LEU A 207 6.71 -12.65 -1.50
N ALA A 208 7.20 -11.69 -2.27
CA ALA A 208 8.54 -11.73 -2.83
C ALA A 208 9.64 -11.68 -1.75
N TYR A 209 9.47 -10.85 -0.72
CA TYR A 209 10.37 -10.82 0.43
C TYR A 209 10.33 -12.11 1.24
N ARG A 210 9.17 -12.71 1.43
CA ARG A 210 9.04 -14.00 2.13
C ARG A 210 9.65 -15.16 1.36
N GLY A 211 9.56 -15.11 0.03
CA GLY A 211 10.11 -16.15 -0.87
C GLY A 211 11.60 -15.96 -1.20
N GLY A 212 12.29 -14.97 -0.64
CA GLY A 212 13.69 -14.68 -0.94
C GLY A 212 13.95 -14.19 -2.39
N GLN A 213 12.89 -13.85 -3.13
CA GLN A 213 13.01 -13.44 -4.54
C GLN A 213 13.66 -12.06 -4.70
N LEU A 214 13.64 -11.25 -3.64
CA LEU A 214 14.21 -9.91 -3.58
C LEU A 214 15.52 -9.87 -2.78
N ASP A 215 16.05 -11.00 -2.35
CA ASP A 215 17.36 -11.05 -1.72
C ASP A 215 18.45 -10.73 -2.75
N ALA A 216 19.53 -10.10 -2.31
CA ALA A 216 20.65 -9.84 -3.18
C ALA A 216 21.14 -11.18 -3.78
N THR A 217 21.13 -11.27 -5.11
CA THR A 217 21.68 -12.46 -5.77
C THR A 217 23.15 -12.54 -5.34
N GLU A 218 23.56 -13.64 -4.67
CA GLU A 218 24.98 -13.91 -4.46
C GLU A 218 25.65 -13.82 -5.83
N ALA A 219 26.67 -12.97 -5.93
CA ALA A 219 27.47 -12.85 -7.15
C ALA A 219 27.97 -14.27 -7.47
N ILE A 220 27.59 -14.80 -8.63
CA ILE A 220 28.09 -16.10 -9.11
C ILE A 220 29.61 -16.00 -9.01
N PRO A 221 30.29 -16.85 -8.20
CA PRO A 221 31.74 -16.81 -8.13
C PRO A 221 32.25 -17.05 -9.56
N ILE A 222 32.97 -16.07 -10.09
CA ILE A 222 33.68 -16.20 -11.35
C ILE A 222 34.67 -17.36 -11.11
N THR A 223 34.36 -18.55 -11.62
CA THR A 223 35.31 -19.63 -11.64
C THR A 223 36.44 -19.18 -12.54
N GLU A 224 37.60 -18.85 -11.93
CA GLU A 224 38.82 -18.59 -12.69
C GLU A 224 39.05 -19.80 -13.62
N PRO A 225 39.37 -19.59 -14.91
CA PRO A 225 39.74 -20.70 -15.78
C PRO A 225 41.00 -21.34 -15.20
N THR A 226 40.89 -22.59 -14.82
CA THR A 226 42.04 -23.41 -14.45
C THR A 226 42.96 -23.50 -15.67
N ASN A 227 44.03 -22.71 -15.66
CA ASN A 227 45.13 -22.85 -16.63
C ASN A 227 45.71 -24.25 -16.44
N GLY A 228 45.40 -25.19 -17.33
CA GLY A 228 46.07 -26.46 -17.55
C GLY A 228 47.13 -26.33 -18.60
#